data_5ac84fd39f4059d3328fa92a630df0d6
#
_entry.id   5ac84fd39f4059d3328fa92a630df0d6
#
_cell.length_a   1.000
_cell.length_b   1.000
_cell.length_c   1.000
_cell.angle_alpha   90.00
_cell.angle_beta   90.00
_cell.angle_gamma   90.00
#
_symmetry.space_group_name_H-M   'P 1'
#
loop_
_entity.id
_entity.type
_entity.pdbx_description
1 polymer ?
#
loop_
_entity_poly.entity_id
_entity_poly.type
_entity_poly.pdbx_seq_one_letter_code
_entity_poly.pdbx_strand_id
1 'polypeptide(L)'
;MAAYEKAHIDEMASNQWPHWIPVRHHFGIETFGINIWRAQDDGTVIPEHDESASGAPELYYVVEGQATFTVAGDEVDAPAGTCVWVKDPSAKRAGRASGPGTLVLSVGAAAPGQAYTPVGWDSHYLEGDK
;
A
#
# COMPACT_ATOMS: atom_id res chain seq x y z
N MET A 1 12.99 7.84 -26.88
CA MET A 1 12.34 7.64 -25.58
C MET A 1 11.69 6.27 -25.54
N ALA A 2 11.96 5.50 -24.52
CA ALA A 2 11.32 4.20 -24.35
C ALA A 2 9.85 4.37 -23.97
N ALA A 3 9.02 3.42 -24.37
CA ALA A 3 7.59 3.42 -24.04
C ALA A 3 7.32 2.91 -22.61
N TYR A 4 8.35 2.48 -21.90
CA TYR A 4 8.22 1.87 -20.57
C TYR A 4 9.42 2.23 -19.71
N GLU A 5 9.24 2.01 -18.39
CA GLU A 5 10.32 2.04 -17.41
C GLU A 5 10.23 0.76 -16.58
N LYS A 6 11.35 0.36 -16.01
CA LYS A 6 11.36 -0.77 -15.09
C LYS A 6 12.29 -0.49 -13.91
N ALA A 7 11.94 -1.04 -12.76
CA ALA A 7 12.80 -1.02 -11.57
C ALA A 7 12.46 -2.21 -10.69
N HIS A 8 13.47 -2.73 -10.01
CA HIS A 8 13.29 -3.73 -8.98
C HIS A 8 12.92 -3.02 -7.66
N ILE A 9 12.18 -3.69 -6.78
CA ILE A 9 11.78 -3.10 -5.51
C ILE A 9 12.97 -2.63 -4.68
N ASP A 10 14.11 -3.30 -4.77
CA ASP A 10 15.30 -2.90 -4.03
C ASP A 10 15.87 -1.56 -4.51
N GLU A 11 15.57 -1.16 -5.74
CA GLU A 11 15.98 0.13 -6.28
C GLU A 11 15.07 1.27 -5.84
N MET A 12 13.87 0.95 -5.40
CA MET A 12 12.86 1.93 -5.00
C MET A 12 12.81 2.16 -3.49
N ALA A 13 13.24 1.17 -2.70
CA ALA A 13 13.16 1.26 -1.26
C ALA A 13 14.13 2.31 -0.72
N SER A 14 13.68 3.08 0.26
CA SER A 14 14.52 4.06 0.95
C SER A 14 15.19 3.40 2.16
N ASN A 15 16.42 3.78 2.47
CA ASN A 15 17.11 3.35 3.69
C ASN A 15 16.41 3.87 4.94
N GLN A 16 15.76 5.02 4.86
CA GLN A 16 15.02 5.59 5.98
C GLN A 16 13.68 4.90 6.20
N TRP A 17 13.05 4.45 5.12
CA TRP A 17 11.73 3.82 5.17
C TRP A 17 11.76 2.46 4.48
N PRO A 18 12.53 1.48 5.00
CA PRO A 18 12.75 0.21 4.31
C PRO A 18 11.48 -0.63 4.18
N HIS A 19 10.46 -0.38 5.00
CA HIS A 19 9.18 -1.07 4.94
C HIS A 19 8.23 -0.51 3.88
N TRP A 20 8.52 0.68 3.33
CA TRP A 20 7.68 1.33 2.33
C TRP A 20 8.43 1.41 1.01
N ILE A 21 7.81 0.89 -0.03
CA ILE A 21 8.36 0.90 -1.38
C ILE A 21 7.46 1.79 -2.24
N PRO A 22 7.86 3.04 -2.51
CA PRO A 22 7.00 4.05 -3.13
C PRO A 22 6.96 3.91 -4.65
N VAL A 23 6.25 2.90 -5.16
CA VAL A 23 6.18 2.61 -6.59
C VAL A 23 5.65 3.81 -7.37
N ARG A 24 4.55 4.40 -6.90
CA ARG A 24 3.94 5.56 -7.55
C ARG A 24 4.94 6.70 -7.71
N HIS A 25 5.63 7.04 -6.64
CA HIS A 25 6.61 8.14 -6.67
C HIS A 25 7.79 7.83 -7.56
N HIS A 26 8.26 6.59 -7.53
CA HIS A 26 9.42 6.20 -8.31
C HIS A 26 9.20 6.43 -9.81
N PHE A 27 8.03 6.04 -10.30
CA PHE A 27 7.70 6.17 -11.72
C PHE A 27 6.97 7.47 -12.09
N GLY A 28 6.58 8.28 -11.11
CA GLY A 28 5.80 9.49 -11.37
C GLY A 28 4.38 9.20 -11.84
N ILE A 29 3.77 8.13 -11.33
CA ILE A 29 2.40 7.76 -11.69
C ILE A 29 1.43 8.76 -11.08
N GLU A 30 0.56 9.35 -11.90
CA GLU A 30 -0.38 10.38 -11.45
C GLU A 30 -1.85 9.96 -11.54
N THR A 31 -2.14 8.78 -12.07
CA THR A 31 -3.51 8.35 -12.38
C THR A 31 -4.05 7.32 -11.41
N PHE A 32 -3.21 6.72 -10.59
CA PHE A 32 -3.64 5.79 -9.54
C PHE A 32 -2.55 5.69 -8.46
N GLY A 33 -2.94 5.20 -7.29
CA GLY A 33 -2.01 4.96 -6.19
C GLY A 33 -1.55 3.51 -6.20
N ILE A 34 -0.26 3.29 -5.99
CA ILE A 34 0.32 1.95 -5.88
C ILE A 34 1.55 2.01 -5.00
N ASN A 35 1.61 1.11 -4.02
CA ASN A 35 2.75 0.98 -3.13
C ASN A 35 2.95 -0.48 -2.78
N ILE A 36 4.16 -0.83 -2.36
CA ILE A 36 4.47 -2.14 -1.84
C ILE A 36 4.99 -1.96 -0.43
N TRP A 37 4.60 -2.86 0.47
CA TRP A 37 4.88 -2.75 1.90
C TRP A 37 5.54 -4.01 2.40
N ARG A 38 6.61 -3.84 3.20
CA ARG A 38 7.25 -4.91 3.97
C ARG A 38 6.84 -4.77 5.43
N ALA A 39 6.91 -5.85 6.16
CA ALA A 39 6.65 -5.81 7.59
C ALA A 39 7.71 -4.98 8.32
N GLN A 40 7.26 -4.16 9.25
CA GLN A 40 8.12 -3.49 10.21
C GLN A 40 8.52 -4.46 11.31
N ASP A 41 9.44 -4.05 12.19
CA ASP A 41 9.93 -4.90 13.27
C ASP A 41 8.82 -5.32 14.24
N ASP A 42 7.78 -4.49 14.38
CA ASP A 42 6.62 -4.80 15.22
C ASP A 42 5.58 -5.67 14.52
N GLY A 43 5.82 -6.05 13.27
CA GLY A 43 4.92 -6.85 12.45
C GLY A 43 3.93 -6.06 11.64
N THR A 44 3.84 -4.76 11.80
CA THR A 44 2.92 -3.93 11.02
C THR A 44 3.33 -3.93 9.55
N VAL A 45 2.36 -4.21 8.66
CA VAL A 45 2.56 -4.10 7.21
C VAL A 45 1.77 -2.90 6.69
N ILE A 46 0.48 -2.86 6.99
CA ILE A 46 -0.39 -1.74 6.63
C ILE A 46 -0.79 -1.05 7.94
N PRO A 47 -0.35 0.20 8.17
CA PRO A 47 -0.78 0.94 9.36
C PRO A 47 -2.29 1.13 9.36
N GLU A 48 -2.89 1.14 10.55
CA GLU A 48 -4.34 1.32 10.67
C GLU A 48 -4.75 2.68 10.12
N HIS A 49 -5.73 2.68 9.24
CA HIS A 49 -6.28 3.90 8.66
C HIS A 49 -7.61 3.62 7.97
N ASP A 50 -8.29 4.66 7.55
CA ASP A 50 -9.39 4.58 6.60
C ASP A 50 -9.15 5.57 5.45
N GLU A 51 -10.02 5.53 4.46
CA GLU A 51 -9.93 6.38 3.28
C GLU A 51 -11.12 7.32 3.17
N SER A 52 -11.73 7.67 4.30
CA SER A 52 -12.90 8.59 4.33
C SER A 52 -12.59 9.93 3.67
N ALA A 53 -11.36 10.42 3.85
CA ALA A 53 -10.98 11.72 3.30
C ALA A 53 -10.96 11.74 1.77
N SER A 54 -10.55 10.64 1.13
CA SER A 54 -10.49 10.56 -0.33
C SER A 54 -11.73 9.91 -0.94
N GLY A 55 -12.45 9.11 -0.15
CA GLY A 55 -13.57 8.30 -0.66
C GLY A 55 -13.13 7.18 -1.59
N ALA A 56 -11.84 6.83 -1.61
CA ALA A 56 -11.29 5.86 -2.55
C ALA A 56 -11.34 4.44 -1.99
N PRO A 57 -11.87 3.47 -2.74
CA PRO A 57 -11.70 2.07 -2.37
C PRO A 57 -10.26 1.64 -2.60
N GLU A 58 -9.83 0.57 -1.94
CA GLU A 58 -8.44 0.13 -1.98
C GLU A 58 -8.34 -1.39 -2.06
N LEU A 59 -7.42 -1.87 -2.89
CA LEU A 59 -7.15 -3.29 -3.04
C LEU A 59 -5.78 -3.61 -2.45
N TYR A 60 -5.73 -4.64 -1.62
CA TYR A 60 -4.48 -5.20 -1.13
C TYR A 60 -4.27 -6.58 -1.74
N TYR A 61 -3.04 -6.88 -2.10
CA TYR A 61 -2.66 -8.19 -2.62
C TYR A 61 -1.42 -8.66 -1.87
N VAL A 62 -1.52 -9.82 -1.21
CA VAL A 62 -0.40 -10.41 -0.50
C VAL A 62 0.46 -11.16 -1.52
N VAL A 63 1.63 -10.58 -1.80
CA VAL A 63 2.54 -11.12 -2.84
C VAL A 63 3.32 -12.31 -2.31
N GLU A 64 3.85 -12.17 -1.09
CA GLU A 64 4.64 -13.19 -0.42
C GLU A 64 4.30 -13.22 1.06
N GLY A 65 4.63 -14.34 1.71
CA GLY A 65 4.43 -14.50 3.14
C GLY A 65 2.99 -14.74 3.52
N GLN A 66 2.58 -14.17 4.62
CA GLN A 66 1.22 -14.29 5.12
C GLN A 66 0.87 -13.08 5.97
N ALA A 67 -0.31 -12.53 5.74
CA ALA A 67 -0.80 -11.38 6.49
C ALA A 67 -2.14 -11.70 7.16
N THR A 68 -2.43 -11.00 8.24
CA THR A 68 -3.76 -10.94 8.82
C THR A 68 -4.22 -9.50 8.76
N PHE A 69 -5.32 -9.26 8.08
CA PHE A 69 -5.94 -7.95 8.01
C PHE A 69 -7.04 -7.83 9.07
N THR A 70 -7.20 -6.65 9.61
CA THR A 70 -8.40 -6.29 10.37
C THR A 70 -9.14 -5.24 9.57
N VAL A 71 -10.36 -5.57 9.15
CA VAL A 71 -11.19 -4.68 8.32
C VAL A 71 -12.54 -4.52 8.99
N ALA A 72 -12.86 -3.31 9.39
CA ALA A 72 -14.11 -2.99 10.09
C ALA A 72 -14.34 -3.93 11.29
N GLY A 73 -13.27 -4.27 12.01
CA GLY A 73 -13.31 -5.14 13.17
C GLY A 73 -13.21 -6.64 12.87
N ASP A 74 -13.30 -7.04 11.60
CA ASP A 74 -13.20 -8.46 11.22
C ASP A 74 -11.74 -8.84 10.95
N GLU A 75 -11.32 -10.00 11.46
CA GLU A 75 -10.01 -10.54 11.11
C GLU A 75 -10.11 -11.35 9.81
N VAL A 76 -9.16 -11.10 8.91
CA VAL A 76 -9.12 -11.75 7.59
C VAL A 76 -7.74 -12.35 7.40
N ASP A 77 -7.66 -13.68 7.35
CA ASP A 77 -6.42 -14.36 7.02
C ASP A 77 -6.13 -14.21 5.52
N ALA A 78 -4.91 -13.83 5.21
CA ALA A 78 -4.51 -13.57 3.83
C ALA A 78 -3.13 -14.16 3.55
N PRO A 79 -3.05 -15.45 3.23
CA PRO A 79 -1.79 -16.03 2.73
C PRO A 79 -1.43 -15.46 1.36
N ALA A 80 -0.18 -15.67 0.95
CA ALA A 80 0.29 -15.24 -0.36
C ALA A 80 -0.69 -15.65 -1.46
N GLY A 81 -0.99 -14.74 -2.38
CA GLY A 81 -1.95 -14.95 -3.43
C GLY A 81 -3.36 -14.45 -3.12
N THR A 82 -3.60 -13.95 -1.90
CA THR A 82 -4.91 -13.46 -1.48
C THR A 82 -5.07 -11.98 -1.80
N CYS A 83 -6.21 -11.61 -2.37
CA CYS A 83 -6.62 -10.22 -2.56
C CYS A 83 -7.65 -9.85 -1.50
N VAL A 84 -7.49 -8.68 -0.90
CA VAL A 84 -8.46 -8.12 0.04
C VAL A 84 -8.97 -6.80 -0.56
N TRP A 85 -10.25 -6.79 -0.94
CA TRP A 85 -10.88 -5.63 -1.54
C TRP A 85 -11.66 -4.85 -0.49
N VAL A 86 -11.10 -3.71 -0.04
CA VAL A 86 -11.79 -2.84 0.91
C VAL A 86 -12.60 -1.84 0.11
N LYS A 87 -13.85 -2.21 -0.14
CA LYS A 87 -14.75 -1.44 -1.01
C LYS A 87 -15.42 -0.26 -0.30
N ASP A 88 -15.46 -0.28 1.04
CA ASP A 88 -16.00 0.81 1.85
C ASP A 88 -14.84 1.70 2.32
N PRO A 89 -14.71 2.93 1.79
CA PRO A 89 -13.61 3.81 2.19
C PRO A 89 -13.62 4.18 3.67
N SER A 90 -14.78 4.15 4.32
CA SER A 90 -14.88 4.49 5.74
C SER A 90 -14.47 3.35 6.67
N ALA A 91 -14.33 2.13 6.15
CA ALA A 91 -13.93 0.99 6.96
C ALA A 91 -12.47 1.13 7.39
N LYS A 92 -12.21 1.10 8.70
CA LYS A 92 -10.84 1.04 9.19
C LYS A 92 -10.21 -0.28 8.80
N ARG A 93 -8.96 -0.22 8.34
CA ARG A 93 -8.20 -1.39 7.98
C ARG A 93 -6.79 -1.30 8.51
N ALA A 94 -6.22 -2.45 8.82
CA ALA A 94 -4.82 -2.62 9.19
C ALA A 94 -4.36 -3.99 8.70
N GLY A 95 -3.07 -4.14 8.45
CA GLY A 95 -2.48 -5.42 8.06
C GLY A 95 -1.26 -5.72 8.89
N ARG A 96 -1.13 -6.96 9.34
CA ARG A 96 0.02 -7.44 10.08
C ARG A 96 0.61 -8.67 9.41
N ALA A 97 1.93 -8.81 9.48
CA ALA A 97 2.58 -10.04 9.05
C ALA A 97 2.29 -11.14 10.07
N SER A 98 1.87 -12.29 9.58
CA SER A 98 1.70 -13.51 10.37
C SER A 98 2.66 -14.61 9.91
N GLY A 99 3.58 -14.27 9.01
CA GLY A 99 4.66 -15.14 8.54
C GLY A 99 5.85 -14.32 8.08
N PRO A 100 7.03 -14.97 7.91
CA PRO A 100 8.23 -14.27 7.48
C PRO A 100 8.15 -13.84 6.01
N GLY A 101 8.88 -12.77 5.68
CA GLY A 101 9.00 -12.32 4.29
C GLY A 101 7.71 -11.75 3.70
N THR A 102 6.81 -11.29 4.54
CA THR A 102 5.52 -10.78 4.08
C THR A 102 5.68 -9.51 3.25
N LEU A 103 5.04 -9.52 2.08
CA LEU A 103 5.08 -8.43 1.12
C LEU A 103 3.67 -8.19 0.60
N VAL A 104 3.17 -6.97 0.73
CA VAL A 104 1.81 -6.60 0.34
C VAL A 104 1.83 -5.45 -0.64
N LEU A 105 1.11 -5.62 -1.74
CA LEU A 105 0.87 -4.58 -2.74
C LEU A 105 -0.45 -3.90 -2.43
N SER A 106 -0.46 -2.57 -2.41
CA SER A 106 -1.70 -1.80 -2.29
C SER A 106 -1.93 -0.98 -3.55
N VAL A 107 -3.18 -0.99 -4.02
CA VAL A 107 -3.61 -0.23 -5.19
C VAL A 107 -4.85 0.57 -4.83
N GLY A 108 -4.80 1.87 -5.06
CA GLY A 108 -5.92 2.75 -4.83
C GLY A 108 -6.22 3.60 -6.05
N ALA A 109 -7.50 3.88 -6.27
CA ALA A 109 -7.95 4.74 -7.34
C ALA A 109 -8.74 5.91 -6.76
N ALA A 110 -9.32 6.75 -7.61
CA ALA A 110 -10.19 7.81 -7.16
C ALA A 110 -11.54 7.25 -6.71
N ALA A 111 -12.29 8.05 -5.95
CA ALA A 111 -13.69 7.77 -5.71
C ALA A 111 -14.43 7.59 -7.04
N PRO A 112 -15.47 6.74 -7.08
CA PRO A 112 -16.21 6.52 -8.33
C PRO A 112 -16.65 7.84 -8.98
N GLY A 113 -16.38 7.96 -10.27
CA GLY A 113 -16.76 9.15 -11.04
C GLY A 113 -15.81 10.33 -10.92
N GLN A 114 -14.72 10.20 -10.16
CA GLN A 114 -13.75 11.28 -9.97
C GLN A 114 -12.38 10.90 -10.54
N ALA A 115 -11.62 11.91 -10.94
CA ALA A 115 -10.24 11.72 -11.36
C ALA A 115 -9.35 11.49 -10.13
N TYR A 116 -8.38 10.61 -10.27
CA TYR A 116 -7.40 10.40 -9.21
C TYR A 116 -6.54 11.65 -9.04
N THR A 117 -6.35 12.06 -7.81
CA THR A 117 -5.42 13.14 -7.46
C THR A 117 -4.43 12.57 -6.44
N PRO A 118 -3.13 12.64 -6.68
CA PRO A 118 -2.16 12.19 -5.69
C PRO A 118 -2.37 12.95 -4.39
N VAL A 119 -2.52 12.21 -3.30
CA VAL A 119 -2.68 12.81 -1.98
C VAL A 119 -1.32 13.01 -1.33
N GLY A 120 -1.25 13.93 -0.40
CA GLY A 120 0.02 14.34 0.17
C GLY A 120 0.58 13.44 1.27
N TRP A 121 -0.11 12.36 1.66
CA TRP A 121 0.34 11.56 2.80
C TRP A 121 1.72 10.94 2.57
N ASP A 122 1.96 10.47 1.37
CA ASP A 122 3.24 9.83 1.04
C ASP A 122 4.36 10.85 0.77
N SER A 123 4.01 12.08 0.44
CA SER A 123 5.00 13.16 0.34
C SER A 123 5.68 13.43 1.67
N HIS A 124 4.98 13.21 2.78
CA HIS A 124 5.54 13.33 4.12
C HIS A 124 6.73 12.38 4.31
N TYR A 125 6.62 11.15 3.83
CA TYR A 125 7.71 10.18 3.91
C TYR A 125 8.92 10.64 3.10
N LEU A 126 8.70 11.19 1.92
CA LEU A 126 9.78 11.67 1.07
C LEU A 126 10.46 12.90 1.68
N GLU A 127 9.71 13.79 2.26
CA GLU A 127 10.24 14.98 2.92
C GLU A 127 11.05 14.60 4.17
N GLY A 128 10.64 13.57 4.87
CA GLY A 128 11.35 13.06 6.03
C GLY A 128 12.72 12.49 5.70
N ASP A 129 12.97 12.13 4.44
CA ASP A 129 14.26 11.62 3.97
C ASP A 129 15.32 12.72 3.80
N LYS A 130 14.95 13.96 3.88
CA LYS A 130 15.87 15.09 3.67
C LYS A 130 16.75 15.37 4.86
#